data_ef799e763a9e1848a35f90adc9158b6f
#
_entry.id   ef799e763a9e1848a35f90adc9158b6f
#
_cell.length_a   1.000
_cell.length_b   1.000
_cell.length_c   1.000
_cell.angle_alpha   90.00
_cell.angle_beta   90.00
_cell.angle_gamma   90.00
#
_symmetry.space_group_name_H-M   'P 1'
#
loop_
_entity.id
_entity.type
_entity.pdbx_description
1 polymer ?
#
loop_
_entity_poly.entity_id
_entity_poly.type
_entity_poly.pdbx_seq_one_letter_code
_entity_poly.pdbx_strand_id
1 'polypeptide(L)'
;MTRSIFFYQFRIGKIFKPNLCLHNRYRLSISILLACLAYALLGIQQNAQAAEAVSDTPIVDSLTPLLNATEQWSIHAQSTYISQWKNNFNSPYYGEKSMLNKTEGDIGRSYTLTATAFLGARLWEGAEVYFNPEMFEGLPFSNFSGLGGFTNGELQRGTSVPPSYYTARAFIRQTIGLGGGKEHIEGVANQLAGNVDKNRLVLTYGKFAALDFFDANAYSHDPRTQFLNYAIMSSGAYSFAADTKGYTYGVVAEWYQGDWVTRAARFAMPTEPNTLQLDYSMTQDYGNQVEITRAHTIGEQVGKIRALWFQTHAYMANYQNAINLASKTNTIPSIYNARQANQTAWGYGLNAEQAITKDIGIFGRWSWNNGQTETQTYDISKSLSGGLSITGSAWNRKEDTFGLAFAVNGISASEINYLQLKGSTMFIGDGALQYKPEQILETFYSFNIYKGVYLSADYQRIANPAYNAARGPVNFFSLRAHIEL
;
A
#
# COMPACT_ATOMS: atom_id res chain seq x y z
N MET A 1 33.29 25.34 -57.59
CA MET A 1 33.67 25.65 -56.21
C MET A 1 33.19 24.54 -55.31
N THR A 2 34.15 23.76 -54.91
CA THR A 2 34.06 22.53 -54.10
C THR A 2 33.68 22.82 -52.65
N ARG A 3 32.76 22.07 -52.05
CA ARG A 3 32.72 21.89 -50.62
C ARG A 3 32.31 20.45 -50.26
N SER A 4 33.21 19.83 -49.53
CA SER A 4 33.24 18.46 -49.06
C SER A 4 32.13 18.14 -48.06
N ILE A 5 31.54 16.96 -48.20
CA ILE A 5 30.66 16.32 -47.23
C ILE A 5 31.53 15.44 -46.32
N PHE A 6 31.51 15.69 -45.00
CA PHE A 6 32.12 14.85 -43.98
C PHE A 6 31.12 13.80 -43.53
N PHE A 7 31.40 12.53 -43.79
CA PHE A 7 30.77 11.38 -43.17
C PHE A 7 31.39 11.12 -41.78
N TYR A 8 30.58 11.15 -40.73
CA TYR A 8 30.96 10.61 -39.44
C TYR A 8 30.43 9.19 -39.33
N GLN A 9 31.35 8.21 -39.39
CA GLN A 9 31.08 6.82 -39.00
C GLN A 9 31.06 6.72 -37.48
N PHE A 10 29.93 6.36 -36.89
CA PHE A 10 29.87 5.91 -35.50
C PHE A 10 30.15 4.41 -35.42
N ARG A 11 31.28 4.06 -34.84
CA ARG A 11 31.67 2.70 -34.48
C ARG A 11 30.80 2.21 -33.34
N ILE A 12 29.96 1.19 -33.58
CA ILE A 12 29.32 0.36 -32.57
C ILE A 12 30.38 -0.59 -31.99
N GLY A 13 30.58 -0.56 -30.71
CA GLY A 13 31.40 -1.55 -30.04
C GLY A 13 31.67 -1.26 -28.59
N LYS A 14 30.77 -1.71 -27.69
CA LYS A 14 31.16 -2.37 -26.44
C LYS A 14 29.92 -3.01 -25.81
N ILE A 15 29.93 -4.32 -25.87
CA ILE A 15 29.00 -5.22 -25.19
C ILE A 15 29.16 -5.00 -23.68
N PHE A 16 28.14 -4.47 -23.04
CA PHE A 16 28.03 -4.45 -21.58
C PHE A 16 27.76 -5.87 -21.08
N LYS A 17 28.63 -6.41 -20.25
CA LYS A 17 28.40 -7.64 -19.46
C LYS A 17 27.62 -7.23 -18.19
N PRO A 18 26.34 -7.62 -18.03
CA PRO A 18 25.52 -7.13 -16.89
C PRO A 18 25.57 -7.99 -15.62
N ASN A 19 26.44 -9.01 -15.53
CA ASN A 19 26.21 -10.07 -14.53
C ASN A 19 27.03 -10.04 -13.23
N LEU A 20 27.99 -9.11 -13.05
CA LEU A 20 28.80 -9.10 -11.81
C LEU A 20 28.32 -8.10 -10.74
N CYS A 21 27.55 -7.07 -11.11
CA CYS A 21 27.14 -6.02 -10.17
C CYS A 21 25.90 -6.38 -9.35
N LEU A 22 25.00 -7.22 -9.88
CA LEU A 22 23.78 -7.66 -9.20
C LEU A 22 24.09 -8.63 -8.03
N HIS A 23 25.03 -9.55 -8.20
CA HIS A 23 25.32 -10.57 -7.18
C HIS A 23 25.92 -9.99 -5.88
N ASN A 24 26.68 -8.91 -5.96
CA ASN A 24 27.23 -8.23 -4.77
C ASN A 24 26.20 -7.37 -4.02
N ARG A 25 25.17 -6.87 -4.69
CA ARG A 25 24.13 -6.03 -4.07
C ARG A 25 23.13 -6.85 -3.25
N TYR A 26 22.77 -8.06 -3.68
CA TYR A 26 21.96 -8.98 -2.88
C TYR A 26 22.66 -9.39 -1.57
N ARG A 27 23.98 -9.50 -1.57
CA ARG A 27 24.76 -9.78 -0.36
C ARG A 27 24.69 -8.64 0.65
N LEU A 28 24.65 -7.37 0.18
CA LEU A 28 24.57 -6.20 1.06
C LEU A 28 23.19 -6.08 1.73
N SER A 29 22.10 -6.27 0.98
CA SER A 29 20.73 -6.20 1.51
C SER A 29 20.44 -7.34 2.51
N ILE A 30 20.91 -8.55 2.21
CA ILE A 30 20.84 -9.70 3.12
C ILE A 30 21.72 -9.46 4.36
N SER A 31 22.90 -8.83 4.20
CA SER A 31 23.79 -8.52 5.31
C SER A 31 23.22 -7.47 6.25
N ILE A 32 22.48 -6.48 5.74
CA ILE A 32 21.77 -5.48 6.56
C ILE A 32 20.63 -6.16 7.33
N LEU A 33 19.84 -7.02 6.68
CA LEU A 33 18.79 -7.79 7.36
C LEU A 33 19.37 -8.71 8.45
N LEU A 34 20.47 -9.41 8.16
CA LEU A 34 21.18 -10.25 9.12
C LEU A 34 21.81 -9.43 10.24
N ALA A 35 22.30 -8.22 9.97
CA ALA A 35 22.82 -7.30 10.97
C ALA A 35 21.69 -6.77 11.87
N CYS A 36 20.52 -6.42 11.32
CA CYS A 36 19.34 -6.04 12.11
C CYS A 36 18.82 -7.21 12.94
N LEU A 37 18.79 -8.43 12.40
CA LEU A 37 18.47 -9.66 13.13
C LEU A 37 19.50 -9.94 14.26
N ALA A 38 20.79 -9.79 13.97
CA ALA A 38 21.85 -9.96 14.97
C ALA A 38 21.81 -8.91 16.07
N TYR A 39 21.45 -7.65 15.73
CA TYR A 39 21.28 -6.58 16.71
C TYR A 39 20.03 -6.79 17.60
N ALA A 40 18.92 -7.24 17.00
CA ALA A 40 17.73 -7.65 17.74
C ALA A 40 18.03 -8.84 18.68
N LEU A 41 18.79 -9.84 18.19
CA LEU A 41 19.20 -11.00 19.01
C LEU A 41 20.18 -10.61 20.13
N LEU A 42 21.09 -9.66 19.92
CA LEU A 42 22.02 -9.15 20.93
C LEU A 42 21.31 -8.31 21.99
N GLY A 43 20.33 -7.49 21.62
CA GLY A 43 19.47 -6.75 22.54
C GLY A 43 18.63 -7.68 23.43
N ILE A 44 18.25 -8.84 22.91
CA ILE A 44 17.52 -9.90 23.65
C ILE A 44 18.40 -10.55 24.71
N GLN A 45 19.68 -10.85 24.43
CA GLN A 45 20.60 -11.43 25.42
C GLN A 45 20.85 -10.48 26.62
N GLN A 46 20.92 -9.17 26.39
CA GLN A 46 21.08 -8.18 27.46
C GLN A 46 19.83 -8.06 28.33
N ASN A 47 18.63 -8.16 27.76
CA ASN A 47 17.37 -8.12 28.50
C ASN A 47 17.08 -9.45 29.24
N ALA A 48 17.52 -10.59 28.72
CA ALA A 48 17.39 -11.88 29.40
C ALA A 48 18.27 -11.97 30.66
N GLN A 49 19.49 -11.40 30.63
CA GLN A 49 20.36 -11.32 31.80
C GLN A 49 19.85 -10.33 32.87
N ALA A 50 19.09 -9.29 32.46
CA ALA A 50 18.45 -8.38 33.40
C ALA A 50 17.19 -8.98 34.06
N ALA A 51 16.52 -9.91 33.39
CA ALA A 51 15.31 -10.58 33.91
C ALA A 51 15.58 -11.69 34.98
N GLU A 52 16.78 -12.28 35.00
CA GLU A 52 17.15 -13.29 36.00
C GLU A 52 17.50 -12.73 37.38
N ALA A 53 17.54 -11.38 37.55
CA ALA A 53 17.92 -10.71 38.80
C ALA A 53 16.72 -10.19 39.63
N VAL A 54 15.47 -10.48 39.25
CA VAL A 54 14.28 -10.01 40.02
C VAL A 54 13.58 -11.18 40.68
N SER A 55 13.72 -11.24 42.00
CA SER A 55 13.10 -12.22 42.92
C SER A 55 11.59 -12.04 43.03
N ASP A 56 10.92 -13.19 43.24
CA ASP A 56 9.56 -13.48 43.64
C ASP A 56 8.79 -12.38 44.39
N THR A 57 8.08 -11.50 43.66
CA THR A 57 6.91 -10.78 44.18
C THR A 57 5.80 -10.85 43.10
N PRO A 58 4.52 -10.94 43.48
CA PRO A 58 3.45 -11.12 42.50
C PRO A 58 3.34 -9.89 41.60
N ILE A 59 3.68 -10.11 40.34
CA ILE A 59 3.82 -9.09 39.27
C ILE A 59 2.48 -8.44 38.88
N VAL A 60 1.34 -8.97 39.31
CA VAL A 60 0.01 -8.55 38.83
C VAL A 60 -0.38 -7.14 39.30
N ASP A 61 0.03 -6.70 40.50
CA ASP A 61 -0.33 -5.37 41.02
C ASP A 61 0.59 -4.23 40.56
N SER A 62 1.76 -4.53 39.97
CA SER A 62 2.72 -3.49 39.53
C SER A 62 2.57 -3.09 38.08
N LEU A 63 1.85 -3.88 37.26
CA LEU A 63 1.64 -3.60 35.83
C LEU A 63 0.45 -2.66 35.57
N THR A 64 -0.55 -2.63 36.47
CA THR A 64 -1.74 -1.79 36.31
C THR A 64 -1.44 -0.27 36.15
N PRO A 65 -0.47 0.30 36.90
CA PRO A 65 -0.09 1.69 36.69
C PRO A 65 0.65 1.96 35.36
N LEU A 66 1.38 0.98 34.83
CA LEU A 66 2.11 1.08 33.57
C LEU A 66 1.16 1.03 32.35
N LEU A 67 0.09 0.23 32.44
CA LEU A 67 -0.93 0.13 31.39
C LEU A 67 -1.77 1.40 31.24
N ASN A 68 -1.79 2.31 32.24
CA ASN A 68 -2.50 3.59 32.19
C ASN A 68 -1.55 4.79 32.06
N ALA A 69 -0.28 4.57 31.81
CA ALA A 69 0.70 5.64 31.70
C ALA A 69 0.43 6.50 30.46
N THR A 70 0.55 7.82 30.63
CA THR A 70 0.54 8.78 29.53
C THR A 70 1.96 8.93 28.99
N GLU A 71 2.19 8.50 27.78
CA GLU A 71 3.49 8.65 27.12
C GLU A 71 3.75 10.11 26.76
N GLN A 72 4.97 10.57 26.98
CA GLN A 72 5.46 11.88 26.52
C GLN A 72 6.17 11.80 25.19
N TRP A 73 6.78 10.67 24.90
CA TRP A 73 7.43 10.36 23.63
C TRP A 73 7.43 8.87 23.38
N SER A 74 7.54 8.48 22.12
CA SER A 74 7.67 7.08 21.70
C SER A 74 8.68 6.94 20.57
N ILE A 75 9.34 5.79 20.52
CA ILE A 75 10.20 5.36 19.43
C ILE A 75 9.82 3.94 19.09
N HIS A 76 9.40 3.73 17.84
CA HIS A 76 9.19 2.41 17.26
C HIS A 76 10.00 2.29 15.98
N ALA A 77 10.30 1.09 15.56
CA ALA A 77 11.00 0.83 14.31
C ALA A 77 10.49 -0.46 13.68
N GLN A 78 10.51 -0.52 12.36
CA GLN A 78 10.22 -1.73 11.62
C GLN A 78 11.09 -1.88 10.39
N SER A 79 11.29 -3.12 9.95
CA SER A 79 11.89 -3.44 8.66
C SER A 79 11.20 -4.64 8.04
N THR A 80 10.92 -4.54 6.74
CA THR A 80 10.25 -5.60 5.98
C THR A 80 11.00 -5.90 4.70
N TYR A 81 11.35 -7.16 4.50
CA TYR A 81 11.87 -7.66 3.23
C TYR A 81 10.88 -8.63 2.61
N ILE A 82 10.47 -8.36 1.37
CA ILE A 82 9.59 -9.23 0.60
C ILE A 82 10.30 -9.63 -0.67
N SER A 83 10.39 -10.92 -0.94
CA SER A 83 10.90 -11.47 -2.20
C SER A 83 9.78 -12.26 -2.87
N GLN A 84 9.52 -11.97 -4.14
CA GLN A 84 8.48 -12.63 -4.92
C GLN A 84 9.05 -13.27 -6.18
N TRP A 85 8.44 -14.38 -6.60
CA TRP A 85 8.75 -15.08 -7.85
C TRP A 85 7.47 -15.35 -8.62
N LYS A 86 7.56 -15.32 -9.94
CA LYS A 86 6.51 -15.83 -10.81
C LYS A 86 7.03 -16.91 -11.76
N ASN A 87 6.17 -17.87 -12.07
CA ASN A 87 6.43 -18.83 -13.12
C ASN A 87 6.11 -18.24 -14.50
N ASN A 88 6.60 -18.91 -15.54
CA ASN A 88 6.11 -18.65 -16.89
C ASN A 88 4.61 -18.99 -16.96
N PHE A 89 3.88 -18.25 -17.77
CA PHE A 89 2.43 -18.37 -17.92
C PHE A 89 2.05 -18.28 -19.40
N ASN A 90 0.80 -18.58 -19.74
CA ASN A 90 0.29 -18.42 -21.10
C ASN A 90 0.35 -16.95 -21.52
N SER A 91 1.20 -16.65 -22.50
CA SER A 91 1.44 -15.31 -23.04
C SER A 91 1.68 -15.47 -24.55
N PRO A 92 0.61 -15.52 -25.38
CA PRO A 92 0.73 -15.78 -26.82
C PRO A 92 1.41 -14.63 -27.58
N TYR A 93 1.48 -13.45 -26.98
CA TYR A 93 2.15 -12.25 -27.49
C TYR A 93 2.57 -11.36 -26.33
N TYR A 94 3.37 -10.34 -26.61
CA TYR A 94 3.65 -9.25 -25.66
C TYR A 94 3.59 -7.89 -26.36
N GLY A 95 3.17 -6.88 -25.62
CA GLY A 95 3.10 -5.47 -26.03
C GLY A 95 3.74 -4.58 -24.97
N GLU A 96 3.60 -3.27 -25.13
CA GLU A 96 4.32 -2.26 -24.36
C GLU A 96 4.12 -2.42 -22.83
N LYS A 97 2.88 -2.65 -22.39
CA LYS A 97 2.52 -2.81 -20.97
C LYS A 97 2.09 -4.24 -20.62
N SER A 98 2.73 -5.21 -21.22
CA SER A 98 2.52 -6.63 -20.88
C SER A 98 3.35 -7.03 -19.66
N MET A 99 2.81 -7.92 -18.84
CA MET A 99 3.65 -8.74 -17.98
C MET A 99 4.43 -9.72 -18.85
N LEU A 100 5.74 -9.77 -18.67
CA LEU A 100 6.66 -10.55 -19.49
C LEU A 100 7.00 -11.90 -18.86
N ASN A 101 7.24 -12.91 -19.68
CA ASN A 101 7.88 -14.16 -19.31
C ASN A 101 9.41 -14.02 -19.32
N LYS A 102 10.13 -15.01 -18.77
CA LYS A 102 11.61 -15.03 -18.81
C LYS A 102 12.16 -15.03 -20.24
N THR A 103 11.49 -15.71 -21.15
CA THR A 103 11.82 -15.72 -22.59
C THR A 103 11.65 -14.37 -23.27
N GLU A 104 10.88 -13.47 -22.67
CA GLU A 104 10.59 -12.12 -23.14
C GLU A 104 11.41 -11.05 -22.41
N GLY A 105 12.37 -11.47 -21.56
CA GLY A 105 13.33 -10.59 -20.89
C GLY A 105 13.03 -10.26 -19.42
N ASP A 106 11.98 -10.83 -18.82
CA ASP A 106 11.74 -10.68 -17.38
C ASP A 106 12.63 -11.65 -16.57
N ILE A 107 13.21 -11.16 -15.48
CA ILE A 107 13.97 -12.02 -14.55
C ILE A 107 13.06 -12.96 -13.75
N GLY A 108 11.74 -12.75 -13.77
CA GLY A 108 10.75 -13.52 -13.01
C GLY A 108 10.81 -13.33 -11.50
N ARG A 109 11.41 -12.22 -11.05
CA ARG A 109 11.60 -11.87 -9.63
C ARG A 109 11.27 -10.41 -9.38
N SER A 110 10.70 -10.14 -8.20
CA SER A 110 10.48 -8.83 -7.62
C SER A 110 10.91 -8.85 -6.16
N TYR A 111 11.26 -7.72 -5.60
CA TYR A 111 11.51 -7.60 -4.17
C TYR A 111 11.28 -6.18 -3.67
N THR A 112 11.05 -6.05 -2.38
CA THR A 112 11.07 -4.78 -1.65
C THR A 112 11.83 -4.95 -0.34
N LEU A 113 12.52 -3.89 0.08
CA LEU A 113 13.08 -3.72 1.42
C LEU A 113 12.67 -2.34 1.91
N THR A 114 11.97 -2.31 3.03
CA THR A 114 11.60 -1.08 3.74
C THR A 114 12.17 -1.10 5.14
N ALA A 115 12.59 0.07 5.64
CA ALA A 115 12.95 0.27 7.04
C ALA A 115 12.45 1.64 7.46
N THR A 116 11.63 1.69 8.52
CA THR A 116 10.98 2.91 9.00
C THR A 116 11.22 3.07 10.50
N ALA A 117 11.61 4.27 10.93
CA ALA A 117 11.56 4.66 12.33
C ALA A 117 10.32 5.54 12.55
N PHE A 118 9.67 5.37 13.70
CA PHE A 118 8.50 6.14 14.11
C PHE A 118 8.83 6.89 15.39
N LEU A 119 8.91 8.22 15.30
CA LEU A 119 9.21 9.08 16.40
C LEU A 119 7.98 9.90 16.74
N GLY A 120 7.54 9.87 18.00
CA GLY A 120 6.38 10.60 18.49
C GLY A 120 6.73 11.41 19.73
N ALA A 121 6.15 12.60 19.85
CA ALA A 121 6.27 13.41 21.08
C ALA A 121 5.00 14.22 21.34
N ARG A 122 4.63 14.33 22.62
CA ARG A 122 3.56 15.19 23.11
C ARG A 122 4.11 16.60 23.31
N LEU A 123 3.44 17.59 22.74
CA LEU A 123 3.85 19.00 22.80
C LEU A 123 3.14 19.75 23.92
N TRP A 124 1.80 19.61 24.01
CA TRP A 124 0.92 20.13 25.04
C TRP A 124 -0.32 19.24 25.13
N GLU A 125 -1.29 19.61 25.94
CA GLU A 125 -2.50 18.79 26.11
C GLU A 125 -3.23 18.58 24.78
N GLY A 126 -3.38 17.31 24.41
CA GLY A 126 -3.99 16.86 23.15
C GLY A 126 -3.13 17.07 21.91
N ALA A 127 -1.98 17.73 21.98
CA ALA A 127 -1.12 17.96 20.84
C ALA A 127 0.06 17.01 20.78
N GLU A 128 0.24 16.36 19.63
CA GLU A 128 1.28 15.38 19.36
C GLU A 128 1.94 15.68 18.00
N VAL A 129 3.23 15.41 17.89
CA VAL A 129 3.98 15.52 16.64
C VAL A 129 4.63 14.18 16.33
N TYR A 130 4.65 13.82 15.04
CA TYR A 130 5.22 12.56 14.56
C TYR A 130 6.16 12.80 13.38
N PHE A 131 7.25 12.04 13.35
CA PHE A 131 8.22 12.08 12.27
C PHE A 131 8.72 10.67 11.93
N ASN A 132 8.55 10.25 10.68
CA ASN A 132 8.93 8.91 10.20
C ASN A 132 9.92 9.00 9.04
N PRO A 133 11.24 8.92 9.29
CA PRO A 133 12.22 8.67 8.24
C PRO A 133 12.10 7.22 7.76
N GLU A 134 12.15 7.03 6.44
CA GLU A 134 12.02 5.71 5.81
C GLU A 134 13.08 5.51 4.74
N MET A 135 13.60 4.28 4.66
CA MET A 135 14.40 3.77 3.58
C MET A 135 13.57 2.79 2.76
N PHE A 136 13.65 2.91 1.45
CA PHE A 136 13.02 1.98 0.51
C PHE A 136 14.00 1.55 -0.58
N GLU A 137 14.00 0.25 -0.86
CA GLU A 137 14.61 -0.35 -2.04
C GLU A 137 13.61 -1.33 -2.65
N GLY A 138 13.45 -1.34 -3.98
CA GLY A 138 12.52 -2.25 -4.63
C GLY A 138 12.69 -2.38 -6.13
N LEU A 139 12.37 -3.57 -6.62
CA LEU A 139 12.37 -3.95 -8.03
C LEU A 139 11.02 -4.61 -8.36
N PRO A 140 10.22 -4.06 -9.28
CA PRO A 140 8.94 -4.64 -9.69
C PRO A 140 9.10 -5.74 -10.72
N PHE A 141 8.07 -6.58 -10.89
CA PHE A 141 7.94 -7.42 -12.08
C PHE A 141 7.71 -6.55 -13.32
N SER A 142 8.32 -6.94 -14.45
CA SER A 142 8.04 -6.41 -15.80
C SER A 142 7.94 -4.87 -15.83
N ASN A 143 8.75 -4.18 -15.04
CA ASN A 143 8.73 -2.73 -14.89
C ASN A 143 7.32 -2.17 -14.61
N PHE A 144 6.61 -2.72 -13.62
CA PHE A 144 5.23 -2.39 -13.20
C PHE A 144 4.13 -2.76 -14.20
N SER A 145 4.42 -3.47 -15.29
CA SER A 145 3.47 -3.70 -16.36
C SER A 145 2.68 -5.00 -16.22
N GLY A 146 1.43 -4.98 -16.67
CA GLY A 146 0.63 -6.17 -16.94
C GLY A 146 -0.23 -6.69 -15.78
N LEU A 147 -0.56 -5.84 -14.81
CA LEU A 147 -1.55 -6.10 -13.75
C LEU A 147 -2.37 -4.84 -13.49
N GLY A 148 -3.64 -5.01 -13.11
CA GLY A 148 -4.50 -3.91 -12.66
C GLY A 148 -4.06 -3.33 -11.33
N GLY A 149 -3.51 -4.14 -10.42
CA GLY A 149 -2.89 -3.77 -9.16
C GLY A 149 -1.64 -4.60 -8.89
N PHE A 150 -0.81 -4.20 -7.92
CA PHE A 150 0.42 -4.91 -7.60
C PHE A 150 0.18 -6.13 -6.71
N THR A 151 1.05 -7.13 -6.85
CA THR A 151 1.09 -8.34 -6.00
C THR A 151 1.75 -8.09 -4.63
N ASN A 152 2.31 -6.89 -4.41
CA ASN A 152 3.00 -6.50 -3.19
C ASN A 152 2.70 -5.03 -2.90
N GLY A 153 1.89 -4.76 -1.87
CA GLY A 153 1.49 -3.42 -1.44
C GLY A 153 2.62 -2.55 -0.90
N GLU A 154 3.77 -3.14 -0.53
CA GLU A 154 4.98 -2.38 -0.16
C GLU A 154 5.71 -1.80 -1.39
N LEU A 155 5.36 -2.23 -2.60
CA LEU A 155 6.02 -1.77 -3.81
C LEU A 155 5.58 -0.34 -4.16
N GLN A 156 6.51 0.58 -4.17
CA GLN A 156 6.27 1.96 -4.63
C GLN A 156 6.11 2.00 -6.15
N ARG A 157 5.35 2.97 -6.66
CA ARG A 157 5.09 3.15 -8.11
C ARG A 157 6.27 3.74 -8.89
N GLY A 158 7.46 3.67 -8.32
CA GLY A 158 8.72 4.03 -8.93
C GLY A 158 9.80 3.07 -8.50
N THR A 159 10.63 2.60 -9.43
CA THR A 159 11.79 1.74 -9.10
C THR A 159 12.79 2.52 -8.26
N SER A 160 13.31 1.91 -7.20
CA SER A 160 14.37 2.48 -6.38
C SER A 160 15.47 1.46 -6.15
N VAL A 161 16.44 1.44 -7.07
CA VAL A 161 17.72 0.74 -6.94
C VAL A 161 18.79 1.70 -7.43
N PRO A 162 19.61 2.26 -6.58
CA PRO A 162 19.91 1.99 -5.15
C PRO A 162 18.81 2.47 -4.18
N PRO A 163 18.94 2.15 -2.87
CA PRO A 163 17.99 2.56 -1.84
C PRO A 163 17.74 4.07 -1.82
N SER A 164 16.49 4.46 -1.61
CA SER A 164 16.08 5.86 -1.43
C SER A 164 15.72 6.13 0.03
N TYR A 165 16.11 7.31 0.53
CA TYR A 165 15.81 7.76 1.88
C TYR A 165 14.93 9.00 1.82
N TYR A 166 13.86 9.03 2.60
CA TYR A 166 12.90 10.12 2.59
C TYR A 166 12.09 10.18 3.88
N THR A 167 11.37 11.28 4.06
CA THR A 167 10.37 11.41 5.11
C THR A 167 9.06 10.81 4.63
N ALA A 168 8.66 9.69 5.22
CA ALA A 168 7.39 9.03 4.95
C ALA A 168 6.23 9.82 5.57
N ARG A 169 6.34 10.14 6.87
CA ARG A 169 5.34 10.93 7.60
C ARG A 169 6.02 12.06 8.38
N ALA A 170 5.36 13.21 8.43
CA ALA A 170 5.71 14.34 9.30
C ALA A 170 4.43 15.14 9.53
N PHE A 171 3.79 15.01 10.69
CA PHE A 171 2.52 15.64 10.97
C PHE A 171 2.35 16.04 12.43
N ILE A 172 1.46 16.99 12.65
CA ILE A 172 0.95 17.37 13.96
C ILE A 172 -0.50 16.89 14.08
N ARG A 173 -0.86 16.43 15.26
CA ARG A 173 -2.20 15.99 15.64
C ARG A 173 -2.66 16.75 16.87
N GLN A 174 -3.89 17.29 16.85
CA GLN A 174 -4.54 17.90 17.99
C GLN A 174 -5.83 17.12 18.33
N THR A 175 -5.90 16.58 19.50
CA THR A 175 -7.10 15.97 20.07
C THR A 175 -7.82 16.97 20.96
N ILE A 176 -9.13 17.17 20.74
CA ILE A 176 -10.01 18.05 21.50
C ILE A 176 -11.08 17.17 22.13
N GLY A 177 -11.07 17.08 23.45
CA GLY A 177 -12.03 16.28 24.22
C GLY A 177 -13.42 16.93 24.19
N LEU A 178 -14.45 16.10 24.03
CA LEU A 178 -15.85 16.48 24.01
C LEU A 178 -16.68 15.75 25.09
N GLY A 179 -15.99 15.05 26.03
CA GLY A 179 -16.61 14.30 27.12
C GLY A 179 -17.03 12.88 26.75
N GLY A 180 -18.08 12.36 27.36
CA GLY A 180 -18.56 10.98 27.14
C GLY A 180 -17.80 9.92 27.94
N GLY A 181 -17.01 10.34 28.95
CA GLY A 181 -16.11 9.48 29.71
C GLY A 181 -14.74 9.32 29.05
N LYS A 182 -13.81 8.69 29.75
CA LYS A 182 -12.45 8.44 29.26
C LYS A 182 -12.29 7.02 28.73
N GLU A 183 -11.42 6.85 27.75
CA GLU A 183 -10.89 5.57 27.29
C GLU A 183 -9.37 5.66 27.20
N HIS A 184 -8.70 4.54 27.47
CA HIS A 184 -7.27 4.43 27.25
C HIS A 184 -7.00 4.04 25.81
N ILE A 185 -6.03 4.70 25.17
CA ILE A 185 -5.47 4.33 23.88
C ILE A 185 -4.05 3.80 24.09
N GLU A 186 -3.75 2.67 23.47
CA GLU A 186 -2.44 2.03 23.57
C GLU A 186 -1.39 2.78 22.73
N GLY A 187 -0.13 2.71 23.20
CA GLY A 187 1.02 3.21 22.45
C GLY A 187 1.37 2.26 21.31
N VAL A 188 1.36 2.77 20.09
CA VAL A 188 1.79 2.07 18.86
C VAL A 188 2.48 3.05 17.93
N ALA A 189 3.00 2.55 16.81
CA ALA A 189 3.57 3.42 15.77
C ALA A 189 2.59 4.57 15.41
N ASN A 190 3.05 5.82 15.51
CA ASN A 190 2.26 7.05 15.27
C ASN A 190 1.07 7.27 16.22
N GLN A 191 1.13 6.72 17.41
CA GLN A 191 0.14 6.94 18.47
C GLN A 191 0.79 6.81 19.84
N LEU A 192 0.75 7.88 20.64
CA LEU A 192 1.20 7.85 22.04
C LEU A 192 0.11 7.27 22.94
N ALA A 193 0.51 6.45 23.90
CA ALA A 193 -0.41 5.95 24.93
C ALA A 193 -0.95 7.11 25.77
N GLY A 194 -2.21 6.98 26.19
CA GLY A 194 -2.83 7.95 27.06
C GLY A 194 -4.35 7.84 27.17
N ASN A 195 -4.93 8.67 28.03
CA ASN A 195 -6.36 8.71 28.25
C ASN A 195 -6.98 9.87 27.44
N VAL A 196 -7.96 9.55 26.62
CA VAL A 196 -8.71 10.52 25.82
C VAL A 196 -10.20 10.47 26.11
N ASP A 197 -10.93 11.49 25.77
CA ASP A 197 -12.39 11.43 25.82
C ASP A 197 -12.92 10.49 24.73
N LYS A 198 -13.95 9.71 25.07
CA LYS A 198 -14.65 8.84 24.11
C LYS A 198 -15.26 9.66 22.97
N ASN A 199 -15.89 10.81 23.29
CA ASN A 199 -16.31 11.77 22.31
C ASN A 199 -15.19 12.79 22.12
N ARG A 200 -14.67 12.94 20.92
CA ARG A 200 -13.57 13.85 20.63
C ARG A 200 -13.50 14.25 19.17
N LEU A 201 -12.90 15.37 18.91
CA LEU A 201 -12.47 15.81 17.59
C LEU A 201 -10.96 15.70 17.50
N VAL A 202 -10.45 15.06 16.45
CA VAL A 202 -9.02 14.93 16.18
C VAL A 202 -8.72 15.61 14.86
N LEU A 203 -7.77 16.57 14.89
CA LEU A 203 -7.31 17.30 13.71
C LEU A 203 -5.88 16.91 13.42
N THR A 204 -5.57 16.48 12.21
CA THR A 204 -4.22 16.13 11.78
C THR A 204 -3.83 16.95 10.56
N TYR A 205 -2.63 17.54 10.57
CA TYR A 205 -2.08 18.31 9.46
C TYR A 205 -0.63 17.91 9.20
N GLY A 206 -0.28 17.69 7.94
CA GLY A 206 1.09 17.39 7.53
C GLY A 206 1.19 16.36 6.44
N LYS A 207 2.29 15.62 6.43
CA LYS A 207 2.58 14.54 5.48
C LYS A 207 2.21 13.17 6.07
N PHE A 208 1.49 12.35 5.32
CA PHE A 208 1.03 11.01 5.70
C PHE A 208 0.52 10.23 4.47
N ALA A 209 0.12 8.97 4.63
CA ALA A 209 -0.61 8.23 3.62
C ALA A 209 -2.12 8.42 3.81
N ALA A 210 -2.91 8.48 2.73
CA ALA A 210 -4.37 8.53 2.82
C ALA A 210 -4.93 7.29 3.54
N LEU A 211 -4.31 6.13 3.34
CA LEU A 211 -4.67 4.87 4.00
C LEU A 211 -4.38 4.85 5.51
N ASP A 212 -3.62 5.79 6.06
CA ASP A 212 -3.45 5.91 7.51
C ASP A 212 -4.76 6.28 8.23
N PHE A 213 -5.74 6.84 7.50
CA PHE A 213 -7.01 7.33 8.05
C PHE A 213 -8.24 6.64 7.43
N PHE A 214 -8.17 6.25 6.15
CA PHE A 214 -9.31 5.76 5.38
C PHE A 214 -9.14 4.30 4.99
N ASP A 215 -10.27 3.59 4.84
CA ASP A 215 -10.33 2.19 4.41
C ASP A 215 -9.61 1.21 5.34
N ALA A 216 -9.46 1.54 6.62
CA ALA A 216 -8.86 0.64 7.61
C ALA A 216 -9.65 -0.67 7.73
N ASN A 217 -8.96 -1.80 8.00
CA ASN A 217 -9.58 -3.10 8.24
C ASN A 217 -8.65 -3.95 9.12
N ALA A 218 -9.19 -4.56 10.16
CA ALA A 218 -8.39 -5.33 11.11
C ALA A 218 -7.75 -6.60 10.52
N TYR A 219 -8.32 -7.16 9.46
CA TYR A 219 -7.90 -8.44 8.87
C TYR A 219 -7.16 -8.29 7.55
N SER A 220 -7.24 -7.12 6.91
CA SER A 220 -6.64 -6.88 5.61
C SER A 220 -6.41 -5.38 5.39
N HIS A 221 -5.17 -4.92 5.67
CA HIS A 221 -4.80 -3.51 5.50
C HIS A 221 -3.29 -3.33 5.36
N ASP A 222 -2.48 -3.98 6.19
CA ASP A 222 -1.02 -3.81 6.20
C ASP A 222 -0.31 -4.95 5.45
N PRO A 223 0.34 -4.67 4.30
CA PRO A 223 1.06 -5.68 3.53
C PRO A 223 2.33 -6.19 4.23
N ARG A 224 2.75 -5.58 5.35
CA ARG A 224 3.90 -6.03 6.14
C ARG A 224 3.58 -7.24 6.99
N THR A 225 2.33 -7.38 7.39
CA THR A 225 1.88 -8.44 8.33
C THR A 225 0.72 -9.27 7.80
N GLN A 226 -0.09 -8.73 6.88
CA GLN A 226 -1.32 -9.34 6.36
C GLN A 226 -1.20 -9.68 4.86
N PHE A 227 -2.28 -9.53 4.07
CA PHE A 227 -2.30 -9.76 2.63
C PHE A 227 -1.39 -8.78 1.88
N LEU A 228 -0.70 -9.28 0.85
CA LEU A 228 0.23 -8.50 0.04
C LEU A 228 -0.45 -7.78 -1.12
N ASN A 229 -1.47 -8.39 -1.73
CA ASN A 229 -2.07 -7.87 -2.95
C ASN A 229 -2.83 -6.56 -2.70
N TYR A 230 -2.55 -5.55 -3.50
CA TYR A 230 -3.15 -4.22 -3.38
C TYR A 230 -4.69 -4.25 -3.37
N ALA A 231 -5.32 -5.04 -4.24
CA ALA A 231 -6.79 -5.12 -4.36
C ALA A 231 -7.45 -5.92 -3.22
N ILE A 232 -6.65 -6.56 -2.35
CA ILE A 232 -7.11 -7.25 -1.15
C ILE A 232 -6.83 -6.40 0.08
N MET A 233 -5.63 -5.81 0.20
CA MET A 233 -5.27 -4.98 1.36
C MET A 233 -6.02 -3.65 1.44
N SER A 234 -6.60 -3.20 0.32
CA SER A 234 -7.36 -1.95 0.23
C SER A 234 -8.58 -2.09 -0.66
N SER A 235 -9.46 -1.09 -0.64
CA SER A 235 -10.55 -0.94 -1.62
C SER A 235 -9.96 -0.68 -3.00
N GLY A 236 -9.89 -1.69 -3.89
CA GLY A 236 -9.11 -1.65 -5.13
C GLY A 236 -9.40 -0.45 -6.04
N ALA A 237 -10.67 -0.01 -6.12
CA ALA A 237 -11.07 1.15 -6.93
C ALA A 237 -10.96 2.49 -6.20
N TYR A 238 -10.43 2.54 -4.98
CA TYR A 238 -10.16 3.76 -4.23
C TYR A 238 -8.92 4.47 -4.78
N SER A 239 -9.15 5.45 -5.67
CA SER A 239 -8.09 6.26 -6.27
C SER A 239 -7.81 7.48 -5.38
N PHE A 240 -6.91 7.31 -4.41
CA PHE A 240 -6.56 8.34 -3.44
C PHE A 240 -5.37 9.20 -3.86
N ALA A 241 -5.24 10.36 -3.23
CA ALA A 241 -4.10 11.25 -3.41
C ALA A 241 -2.82 10.60 -2.84
N ALA A 242 -1.82 10.40 -3.69
CA ALA A 242 -0.52 9.90 -3.28
C ALA A 242 0.55 10.18 -4.34
N ASP A 243 1.74 10.59 -3.90
CA ASP A 243 2.94 10.58 -4.75
C ASP A 243 3.35 9.13 -5.12
N THR A 244 4.42 8.95 -5.87
CA THR A 244 4.91 7.61 -6.26
C THR A 244 5.31 6.74 -5.07
N LYS A 245 5.55 7.33 -3.91
CA LYS A 245 5.92 6.63 -2.67
C LYS A 245 4.74 6.26 -1.80
N GLY A 246 3.52 6.72 -2.14
CA GLY A 246 2.29 6.44 -1.40
C GLY A 246 1.88 7.52 -0.39
N TYR A 247 2.57 8.66 -0.34
CA TYR A 247 2.34 9.73 0.64
C TYR A 247 1.79 11.00 -0.01
N THR A 248 1.10 11.80 0.80
CA THR A 248 0.60 13.12 0.43
C THR A 248 0.67 14.08 1.60
N TYR A 249 0.33 15.36 1.37
CA TYR A 249 0.09 16.37 2.39
C TYR A 249 -1.39 16.68 2.48
N GLY A 250 -1.85 17.01 3.69
CA GLY A 250 -3.24 17.40 3.83
C GLY A 250 -3.67 17.73 5.24
N VAL A 251 -4.99 17.89 5.35
CA VAL A 251 -5.72 18.08 6.60
C VAL A 251 -6.73 16.95 6.73
N VAL A 252 -6.78 16.32 7.90
CA VAL A 252 -7.78 15.31 8.26
C VAL A 252 -8.48 15.76 9.55
N ALA A 253 -9.81 15.67 9.55
CA ALA A 253 -10.64 15.83 10.72
C ALA A 253 -11.36 14.51 11.01
N GLU A 254 -11.27 14.02 12.24
CA GLU A 254 -11.94 12.82 12.71
C GLU A 254 -12.84 13.17 13.90
N TRP A 255 -14.11 12.85 13.81
CA TRP A 255 -15.09 13.07 14.86
C TRP A 255 -15.57 11.74 15.42
N TYR A 256 -15.21 11.48 16.67
CA TYR A 256 -15.60 10.29 17.42
C TYR A 256 -16.82 10.60 18.27
N GLN A 257 -17.87 9.80 18.13
CA GLN A 257 -19.10 9.92 18.91
C GLN A 257 -19.73 8.55 19.16
N GLY A 258 -19.51 8.00 20.35
CA GLY A 258 -19.95 6.65 20.70
C GLY A 258 -19.38 5.62 19.69
N ASP A 259 -20.27 4.84 19.05
CA ASP A 259 -19.89 3.81 18.08
C ASP A 259 -19.58 4.37 16.67
N TRP A 260 -19.70 5.68 16.48
CA TRP A 260 -19.51 6.32 15.18
C TRP A 260 -18.21 7.11 15.12
N VAL A 261 -17.57 7.02 13.96
CA VAL A 261 -16.46 7.89 13.60
C VAL A 261 -16.72 8.45 12.21
N THR A 262 -16.76 9.77 12.10
CA THR A 262 -16.82 10.46 10.79
C THR A 262 -15.46 11.08 10.51
N ARG A 263 -14.89 10.80 9.35
CA ARG A 263 -13.63 11.36 8.87
C ARG A 263 -13.86 12.19 7.63
N ALA A 264 -13.21 13.33 7.57
CA ALA A 264 -13.19 14.18 6.37
C ALA A 264 -11.76 14.66 6.14
N ALA A 265 -11.34 14.70 4.87
CA ALA A 265 -10.00 15.13 4.53
C ALA A 265 -9.95 15.91 3.22
N ARG A 266 -8.93 16.79 3.12
CA ARG A 266 -8.48 17.41 1.89
C ARG A 266 -6.99 17.20 1.73
N PHE A 267 -6.58 16.66 0.56
CA PHE A 267 -5.22 16.25 0.26
C PHE A 267 -4.66 16.97 -0.96
N ALA A 268 -3.35 17.21 -0.94
CA ALA A 268 -2.58 17.63 -2.09
C ALA A 268 -2.52 16.51 -3.14
N MET A 269 -2.69 16.85 -4.41
CA MET A 269 -2.59 15.90 -5.51
C MET A 269 -1.19 15.94 -6.12
N PRO A 270 -0.69 14.84 -6.71
CA PRO A 270 0.44 14.91 -7.62
C PRO A 270 0.17 15.88 -8.77
N THR A 271 1.21 16.62 -9.21
CA THR A 271 1.12 17.54 -10.35
C THR A 271 0.73 16.85 -11.65
N GLU A 272 1.04 15.56 -11.77
CA GLU A 272 0.54 14.60 -12.75
C GLU A 272 0.36 13.25 -12.07
N PRO A 273 -0.58 12.41 -12.52
CA PRO A 273 -0.78 11.08 -11.97
C PRO A 273 0.52 10.27 -11.91
N ASN A 274 0.75 9.63 -10.77
CA ASN A 274 1.93 8.79 -10.52
C ASN A 274 3.28 9.51 -10.58
N THR A 275 3.35 10.81 -10.23
CA THR A 275 4.60 11.55 -10.06
C THR A 275 4.95 11.77 -8.59
N LEU A 276 6.22 12.16 -8.34
CA LEU A 276 6.69 12.43 -6.98
C LEU A 276 6.31 13.84 -6.49
N GLN A 277 6.19 14.80 -7.40
CA GLN A 277 5.90 16.19 -7.08
C GLN A 277 4.41 16.38 -6.77
N LEU A 278 4.11 17.04 -5.65
CA LEU A 278 2.75 17.38 -5.22
C LEU A 278 2.44 18.86 -5.48
N ASP A 279 1.19 19.17 -5.80
CA ASP A 279 0.63 20.52 -5.72
C ASP A 279 0.17 20.80 -4.28
N TYR A 280 0.97 21.54 -3.54
CA TYR A 280 0.69 21.87 -2.14
C TYR A 280 -0.39 22.95 -1.95
N SER A 281 -0.84 23.60 -3.03
CA SER A 281 -1.86 24.64 -2.92
C SER A 281 -3.21 24.10 -2.47
N MET A 282 -3.54 22.85 -2.87
CA MET A 282 -4.82 22.17 -2.59
C MET A 282 -6.06 23.02 -2.98
N THR A 283 -5.90 23.98 -3.88
CA THR A 283 -6.95 24.87 -4.34
C THR A 283 -7.43 24.54 -5.75
N GLN A 284 -6.48 24.22 -6.63
CA GLN A 284 -6.75 23.79 -8.01
C GLN A 284 -6.73 22.27 -8.12
N ASP A 285 -5.67 21.63 -7.62
CA ASP A 285 -5.52 20.19 -7.59
C ASP A 285 -5.68 19.66 -6.17
N TYR A 286 -6.71 18.85 -5.91
CA TYR A 286 -7.03 18.35 -4.58
C TYR A 286 -7.78 17.01 -4.60
N GLY A 287 -7.62 16.25 -3.53
CA GLY A 287 -8.45 15.09 -3.21
C GLY A 287 -9.32 15.39 -1.99
N ASN A 288 -10.63 15.21 -2.08
CA ASN A 288 -11.54 15.24 -0.95
C ASN A 288 -11.99 13.82 -0.61
N GLN A 289 -12.13 13.53 0.67
CA GLN A 289 -12.56 12.22 1.16
C GLN A 289 -13.42 12.37 2.38
N VAL A 290 -14.45 11.53 2.47
CA VAL A 290 -15.33 11.42 3.64
C VAL A 290 -15.59 9.95 3.90
N GLU A 291 -15.34 9.50 5.13
CA GLU A 291 -15.66 8.15 5.58
C GLU A 291 -16.50 8.19 6.85
N ILE A 292 -17.54 7.36 6.89
CA ILE A 292 -18.32 7.11 8.08
C ILE A 292 -18.08 5.66 8.48
N THR A 293 -17.62 5.47 9.71
CA THR A 293 -17.40 4.17 10.34
C THR A 293 -18.42 3.96 11.44
N ARG A 294 -19.04 2.79 11.50
CA ARG A 294 -19.85 2.34 12.63
C ARG A 294 -19.27 1.07 13.22
N ALA A 295 -18.90 1.11 14.48
CA ALA A 295 -18.60 -0.07 15.27
C ALA A 295 -19.91 -0.76 15.71
N HIS A 296 -19.88 -2.09 15.80
CA HIS A 296 -21.01 -2.89 16.30
C HIS A 296 -20.51 -4.18 16.93
N THR A 297 -21.38 -4.85 17.65
CA THR A 297 -21.10 -6.14 18.27
C THR A 297 -22.21 -7.11 17.90
N ILE A 298 -21.84 -8.32 17.46
CA ILE A 298 -22.76 -9.44 17.20
C ILE A 298 -22.41 -10.54 18.19
N GLY A 299 -23.31 -10.80 19.16
CA GLY A 299 -22.97 -11.58 20.34
C GLY A 299 -21.89 -10.85 21.15
N GLU A 300 -20.75 -11.49 21.34
CA GLU A 300 -19.57 -10.90 22.02
C GLU A 300 -18.48 -10.44 21.03
N GLN A 301 -18.73 -10.57 19.73
CA GLN A 301 -17.74 -10.36 18.69
C GLN A 301 -17.88 -8.98 18.06
N VAL A 302 -16.78 -8.24 18.03
CA VAL A 302 -16.72 -6.88 17.47
C VAL A 302 -16.65 -6.90 15.95
N GLY A 303 -17.25 -5.89 15.32
CA GLY A 303 -17.17 -5.65 13.90
C GLY A 303 -17.25 -4.15 13.58
N LYS A 304 -16.90 -3.78 12.35
CA LYS A 304 -17.03 -2.41 11.86
C LYS A 304 -17.51 -2.44 10.42
N ILE A 305 -18.33 -1.43 10.08
CA ILE A 305 -18.75 -1.15 8.71
C ILE A 305 -18.33 0.27 8.39
N ARG A 306 -17.76 0.48 7.20
CA ARG A 306 -17.30 1.79 6.71
C ARG A 306 -17.91 2.09 5.37
N ALA A 307 -18.32 3.32 5.18
CA ALA A 307 -18.75 3.87 3.89
C ALA A 307 -17.86 5.07 3.56
N LEU A 308 -17.16 4.97 2.44
CA LEU A 308 -16.22 5.96 1.94
C LEU A 308 -16.78 6.61 0.68
N TRP A 309 -16.68 7.93 0.60
CA TRP A 309 -16.76 8.72 -0.63
C TRP A 309 -15.43 9.41 -0.87
N PHE A 310 -15.00 9.47 -2.13
CA PHE A 310 -13.79 10.18 -2.53
C PHE A 310 -13.95 10.91 -3.84
N GLN A 311 -13.24 12.01 -3.99
CA GLN A 311 -13.18 12.84 -5.18
C GLN A 311 -11.75 13.30 -5.40
N THR A 312 -11.31 13.23 -6.64
CA THR A 312 -10.05 13.81 -7.13
C THR A 312 -10.36 14.87 -8.14
N HIS A 313 -9.81 16.07 -7.96
CA HIS A 313 -9.85 17.16 -8.93
C HIS A 313 -8.40 17.54 -9.23
N ALA A 314 -7.92 17.30 -10.47
CA ALA A 314 -6.50 17.42 -10.78
C ALA A 314 -6.23 17.53 -12.28
N TYR A 315 -4.96 17.75 -12.62
CA TYR A 315 -4.44 17.63 -13.99
C TYR A 315 -4.35 16.15 -14.37
N MET A 316 -5.29 15.67 -15.18
CA MET A 316 -5.43 14.26 -15.57
C MET A 316 -5.90 14.14 -17.03
N ALA A 317 -5.74 12.95 -17.61
CA ALA A 317 -6.35 12.63 -18.90
C ALA A 317 -7.76 12.07 -18.73
N ASN A 318 -8.65 12.45 -19.64
CA ASN A 318 -9.93 11.77 -19.85
C ASN A 318 -9.78 10.80 -21.04
N TYR A 319 -10.20 9.54 -20.88
CA TYR A 319 -10.04 8.52 -21.90
C TYR A 319 -10.76 8.87 -23.21
N GLN A 320 -11.98 9.41 -23.14
CA GLN A 320 -12.72 9.80 -24.34
C GLN A 320 -12.04 10.98 -25.07
N ASN A 321 -11.46 11.91 -24.33
CA ASN A 321 -10.69 13.03 -24.93
C ASN A 321 -9.44 12.51 -25.63
N ALA A 322 -8.74 11.52 -25.05
CA ALA A 322 -7.60 10.86 -25.67
C ALA A 322 -8.00 10.17 -27.01
N ILE A 323 -9.11 9.45 -27.03
CA ILE A 323 -9.67 8.82 -28.23
C ILE A 323 -10.05 9.86 -29.28
N ASN A 324 -10.73 10.92 -28.89
CA ASN A 324 -11.15 11.97 -29.80
C ASN A 324 -9.97 12.72 -30.43
N LEU A 325 -8.91 12.95 -29.64
CA LEU A 325 -7.67 13.57 -30.14
C LEU A 325 -6.98 12.66 -31.17
N ALA A 326 -6.84 11.37 -30.83
CA ALA A 326 -6.23 10.38 -31.72
C ALA A 326 -6.98 10.23 -33.04
N SER A 327 -8.31 10.24 -33.00
CA SER A 327 -9.16 10.19 -34.19
C SER A 327 -8.92 11.38 -35.12
N LYS A 328 -8.73 12.59 -34.57
CA LYS A 328 -8.46 13.81 -35.34
C LYS A 328 -7.06 13.82 -35.97
N THR A 329 -6.10 13.19 -35.30
CA THR A 329 -4.69 13.18 -35.75
C THR A 329 -4.29 11.87 -36.42
N ASN A 330 -5.22 10.93 -36.55
CA ASN A 330 -4.98 9.58 -37.11
C ASN A 330 -3.81 8.86 -36.43
N THR A 331 -3.79 8.89 -35.09
CA THR A 331 -2.75 8.28 -34.23
C THR A 331 -3.35 7.28 -33.26
N ILE A 332 -2.52 6.55 -32.53
CA ILE A 332 -2.95 5.72 -31.38
C ILE A 332 -3.31 6.67 -30.21
N PRO A 333 -4.43 6.43 -29.49
CA PRO A 333 -4.80 7.27 -28.37
C PRO A 333 -3.77 7.20 -27.23
N SER A 334 -3.44 8.37 -26.65
CA SER A 334 -2.48 8.53 -25.58
C SER A 334 -3.04 9.41 -24.46
N ILE A 335 -3.08 8.88 -23.23
CA ILE A 335 -3.44 9.68 -22.06
C ILE A 335 -2.45 10.83 -21.85
N TYR A 336 -1.17 10.62 -22.09
CA TYR A 336 -0.12 11.63 -21.92
C TYR A 336 -0.33 12.87 -22.79
N ASN A 337 -0.91 12.70 -24.00
CA ASN A 337 -1.23 13.80 -24.92
C ASN A 337 -2.59 14.46 -24.62
N ALA A 338 -3.42 13.84 -23.77
CA ALA A 338 -4.78 14.27 -23.48
C ALA A 338 -4.95 14.84 -22.06
N ARG A 339 -3.88 14.90 -21.27
CA ARG A 339 -3.91 15.49 -19.94
C ARG A 339 -4.25 16.97 -19.99
N GLN A 340 -5.11 17.39 -19.10
CA GLN A 340 -5.54 18.78 -18.96
C GLN A 340 -5.99 19.07 -17.53
N ALA A 341 -5.98 20.34 -17.14
CA ALA A 341 -6.43 20.79 -15.84
C ALA A 341 -7.93 20.56 -15.63
N ASN A 342 -8.38 20.63 -14.38
CA ASN A 342 -9.77 20.58 -13.96
C ASN A 342 -10.51 19.29 -14.34
N GLN A 343 -9.82 18.15 -14.37
CA GLN A 343 -10.47 16.87 -14.51
C GLN A 343 -10.94 16.36 -13.14
N THR A 344 -12.09 15.69 -13.12
CA THR A 344 -12.67 15.18 -11.87
C THR A 344 -12.97 13.69 -11.97
N ALA A 345 -12.41 12.93 -11.05
CA ALA A 345 -12.78 11.55 -10.75
C ALA A 345 -13.47 11.48 -9.39
N TRP A 346 -14.37 10.52 -9.19
CA TRP A 346 -15.05 10.31 -7.91
C TRP A 346 -15.53 8.87 -7.79
N GLY A 347 -15.75 8.44 -6.57
CA GLY A 347 -16.18 7.08 -6.31
C GLY A 347 -16.61 6.82 -4.88
N TYR A 348 -16.93 5.56 -4.61
CA TYR A 348 -17.40 5.06 -3.33
C TYR A 348 -16.69 3.77 -2.94
N GLY A 349 -16.61 3.53 -1.65
CA GLY A 349 -16.17 2.27 -1.05
C GLY A 349 -17.09 1.84 0.09
N LEU A 350 -17.31 0.53 0.20
CA LEU A 350 -17.88 -0.11 1.37
C LEU A 350 -16.88 -1.13 1.88
N ASN A 351 -16.62 -1.11 3.19
CA ASN A 351 -15.65 -1.97 3.83
C ASN A 351 -16.25 -2.48 5.14
N ALA A 352 -16.29 -3.78 5.31
CA ALA A 352 -16.82 -4.44 6.49
C ALA A 352 -15.82 -5.44 7.05
N GLU A 353 -15.79 -5.54 8.37
CA GLU A 353 -15.03 -6.55 9.12
C GLU A 353 -15.87 -7.07 10.27
N GLN A 354 -15.72 -8.37 10.56
CA GLN A 354 -16.43 -9.02 11.65
C GLN A 354 -15.59 -10.14 12.26
N ALA A 355 -15.34 -10.09 13.55
CA ALA A 355 -14.88 -11.25 14.29
C ALA A 355 -16.01 -12.28 14.37
N ILE A 356 -15.76 -13.49 13.94
CA ILE A 356 -16.69 -14.62 14.04
C ILE A 356 -16.45 -15.36 15.36
N THR A 357 -15.19 -15.49 15.75
CA THR A 357 -14.74 -15.97 17.06
C THR A 357 -13.55 -15.09 17.48
N LYS A 358 -12.99 -15.34 18.65
CA LYS A 358 -11.74 -14.68 19.08
C LYS A 358 -10.55 -14.96 18.15
N ASP A 359 -10.60 -16.05 17.36
CA ASP A 359 -9.50 -16.50 16.51
C ASP A 359 -9.80 -16.37 15.01
N ILE A 360 -11.05 -16.14 14.61
CA ILE A 360 -11.47 -16.09 13.22
C ILE A 360 -12.14 -14.76 12.93
N GLY A 361 -11.58 -14.01 12.00
CA GLY A 361 -12.16 -12.81 11.44
C GLY A 361 -12.43 -12.93 9.96
N ILE A 362 -13.47 -12.25 9.50
CA ILE A 362 -13.81 -12.13 8.09
C ILE A 362 -13.86 -10.65 7.68
N PHE A 363 -13.63 -10.41 6.42
CA PHE A 363 -13.75 -9.07 5.85
C PHE A 363 -14.31 -9.12 4.44
N GLY A 364 -14.86 -7.98 3.99
CA GLY A 364 -15.31 -7.76 2.63
C GLY A 364 -15.22 -6.31 2.26
N ARG A 365 -14.85 -6.01 1.00
CA ARG A 365 -14.81 -4.68 0.41
C ARG A 365 -15.50 -4.67 -0.94
N TRP A 366 -16.20 -3.61 -1.21
CA TRP A 366 -16.69 -3.24 -2.54
C TRP A 366 -16.30 -1.80 -2.81
N SER A 367 -15.79 -1.52 -4.00
CA SER A 367 -15.46 -0.16 -4.40
C SER A 367 -15.71 0.06 -5.89
N TRP A 368 -16.00 1.32 -6.22
CA TRP A 368 -16.31 1.76 -7.57
C TRP A 368 -15.90 3.22 -7.75
N ASN A 369 -15.38 3.55 -8.94
CA ASN A 369 -15.19 4.92 -9.38
C ASN A 369 -15.77 5.13 -10.78
N ASN A 370 -15.94 6.39 -11.19
CA ASN A 370 -16.57 6.74 -12.47
C ASN A 370 -15.72 6.30 -13.70
N GLY A 371 -14.43 6.02 -13.55
CA GLY A 371 -13.54 5.46 -14.56
C GLY A 371 -13.45 6.23 -15.87
N GLN A 372 -13.71 7.53 -15.86
CA GLN A 372 -13.66 8.38 -17.05
C GLN A 372 -12.25 8.92 -17.32
N THR A 373 -11.45 9.03 -16.27
CA THR A 373 -10.10 9.57 -16.30
C THR A 373 -9.08 8.52 -15.90
N GLU A 374 -7.81 8.75 -16.20
CA GLU A 374 -6.71 8.01 -15.59
C GLU A 374 -6.78 8.10 -14.06
N THR A 375 -6.27 7.09 -13.37
CA THR A 375 -6.33 6.99 -11.90
C THR A 375 -5.06 7.55 -11.25
N GLN A 376 -5.16 7.90 -9.96
CA GLN A 376 -4.01 8.35 -9.17
C GLN A 376 -3.24 7.19 -8.53
N THR A 377 -3.82 5.99 -8.53
CA THR A 377 -3.24 4.79 -7.94
C THR A 377 -3.05 3.71 -9.00
N TYR A 378 -4.00 2.80 -9.15
CA TYR A 378 -3.95 1.65 -10.04
C TYR A 378 -5.13 1.64 -11.00
N ASP A 379 -5.00 0.95 -12.12
CA ASP A 379 -6.04 0.86 -13.15
C ASP A 379 -7.18 -0.09 -12.72
N ILE A 380 -7.96 0.34 -11.73
CA ILE A 380 -9.10 -0.39 -11.18
C ILE A 380 -10.27 0.58 -11.02
N SER A 381 -11.37 0.36 -11.74
CA SER A 381 -12.60 1.16 -11.61
C SER A 381 -13.70 0.46 -10.82
N LYS A 382 -13.60 -0.85 -10.66
CA LYS A 382 -14.55 -1.68 -9.90
C LYS A 382 -13.78 -2.77 -9.18
N SER A 383 -14.06 -2.99 -7.91
CA SER A 383 -13.44 -4.06 -7.14
C SER A 383 -14.41 -4.64 -6.13
N LEU A 384 -14.39 -5.95 -6.02
CA LEU A 384 -15.02 -6.71 -4.94
C LEU A 384 -13.97 -7.65 -4.38
N SER A 385 -13.70 -7.55 -3.09
CA SER A 385 -12.77 -8.45 -2.39
C SER A 385 -13.33 -8.93 -1.07
N GLY A 386 -12.82 -10.05 -0.58
CA GLY A 386 -13.19 -10.59 0.70
C GLY A 386 -12.35 -11.79 1.09
N GLY A 387 -12.32 -12.07 2.38
CA GLY A 387 -11.49 -13.14 2.90
C GLY A 387 -11.68 -13.38 4.38
N LEU A 388 -10.81 -14.21 4.91
CA LEU A 388 -10.75 -14.57 6.32
C LEU A 388 -9.31 -14.55 6.82
N SER A 389 -9.17 -14.31 8.11
CA SER A 389 -7.93 -14.41 8.87
C SER A 389 -8.15 -15.29 10.08
N ILE A 390 -7.22 -16.21 10.35
CA ILE A 390 -7.31 -17.18 11.46
C ILE A 390 -6.02 -17.10 12.25
N THR A 391 -6.12 -16.87 13.58
CA THR A 391 -4.97 -16.99 14.47
C THR A 391 -4.68 -18.45 14.80
N GLY A 392 -3.43 -18.77 15.11
CA GLY A 392 -2.96 -20.14 15.27
C GLY A 392 -3.31 -20.83 16.60
N SER A 393 -4.27 -20.31 17.36
CA SER A 393 -4.67 -20.89 18.67
C SER A 393 -5.04 -22.36 18.58
N ALA A 394 -5.73 -22.78 17.51
CA ALA A 394 -6.17 -24.17 17.31
C ALA A 394 -5.01 -25.17 17.13
N TRP A 395 -3.82 -24.70 16.75
CA TRP A 395 -2.60 -25.52 16.59
C TRP A 395 -1.45 -25.06 17.49
N ASN A 396 -1.78 -24.45 18.64
CA ASN A 396 -0.86 -24.02 19.70
C ASN A 396 0.19 -22.98 19.28
N ARG A 397 -0.13 -22.12 18.30
CA ARG A 397 0.73 -21.04 17.82
C ARG A 397 -0.08 -19.75 17.72
N LYS A 398 -0.45 -19.17 18.86
CA LYS A 398 -1.39 -18.06 19.02
C LYS A 398 -1.00 -16.80 18.24
N GLU A 399 0.29 -16.58 18.04
CA GLU A 399 0.84 -15.41 17.34
C GLU A 399 1.00 -15.65 15.83
N ASP A 400 0.77 -16.87 15.34
CA ASP A 400 0.76 -17.15 13.92
C ASP A 400 -0.57 -16.74 13.30
N THR A 401 -0.55 -16.42 12.01
CA THR A 401 -1.76 -16.04 11.28
C THR A 401 -1.82 -16.74 9.92
N PHE A 402 -2.96 -17.31 9.61
CA PHE A 402 -3.33 -17.81 8.28
C PHE A 402 -4.34 -16.86 7.65
N GLY A 403 -4.14 -16.50 6.38
CA GLY A 403 -5.08 -15.71 5.58
C GLY A 403 -5.44 -16.37 4.27
N LEU A 404 -6.72 -16.24 3.87
CA LEU A 404 -7.23 -16.64 2.58
C LEU A 404 -8.20 -15.57 2.08
N ALA A 405 -7.98 -15.04 0.87
CA ALA A 405 -8.82 -14.01 0.29
C ALA A 405 -8.87 -14.11 -1.23
N PHE A 406 -9.87 -13.48 -1.80
CA PHE A 406 -9.96 -13.29 -3.25
C PHE A 406 -10.45 -11.88 -3.57
N ALA A 407 -10.14 -11.43 -4.82
CA ALA A 407 -10.65 -10.19 -5.37
C ALA A 407 -11.03 -10.38 -6.85
N VAL A 408 -12.00 -9.57 -7.29
CA VAL A 408 -12.38 -9.42 -8.70
C VAL A 408 -12.36 -7.94 -9.04
N ASN A 409 -11.50 -7.58 -9.98
CA ASN A 409 -11.31 -6.21 -10.43
C ASN A 409 -11.83 -6.02 -11.86
N GLY A 410 -12.29 -4.82 -12.15
CA GLY A 410 -12.69 -4.42 -13.49
C GLY A 410 -12.36 -2.95 -13.75
N ILE A 411 -12.27 -2.62 -15.02
CA ILE A 411 -12.08 -1.25 -15.51
C ILE A 411 -13.38 -0.71 -16.13
N SER A 412 -13.44 0.58 -16.42
CA SER A 412 -14.60 1.23 -17.00
C SER A 412 -14.77 0.92 -18.48
N ALA A 413 -15.95 1.17 -19.03
CA ALA A 413 -16.20 1.04 -20.47
C ALA A 413 -15.35 2.02 -21.30
N SER A 414 -15.09 3.23 -20.77
CA SER A 414 -14.23 4.23 -21.43
C SER A 414 -12.80 3.76 -21.52
N GLU A 415 -12.28 3.17 -20.45
CA GLU A 415 -10.93 2.62 -20.39
C GLU A 415 -10.79 1.36 -21.27
N ILE A 416 -11.78 0.45 -21.26
CA ILE A 416 -11.84 -0.71 -22.16
C ILE A 416 -11.71 -0.24 -23.61
N ASN A 417 -12.53 0.72 -24.04
CA ASN A 417 -12.50 1.26 -25.39
C ASN A 417 -11.14 1.89 -25.74
N TYR A 418 -10.56 2.65 -24.81
CA TYR A 418 -9.23 3.25 -24.96
C TYR A 418 -8.15 2.18 -25.18
N LEU A 419 -8.14 1.11 -24.36
CA LEU A 419 -7.16 0.02 -24.47
C LEU A 419 -7.38 -0.85 -25.73
N GLN A 420 -8.64 -1.07 -26.16
CA GLN A 420 -8.96 -1.78 -27.40
C GLN A 420 -8.50 -1.03 -28.66
N LEU A 421 -8.42 0.30 -28.59
CA LEU A 421 -7.82 1.16 -29.61
C LEU A 421 -6.28 1.23 -29.51
N LYS A 422 -5.66 0.30 -28.79
CA LYS A 422 -4.22 0.17 -28.54
C LYS A 422 -3.63 1.27 -27.64
N GLY A 423 -4.44 2.01 -26.92
CA GLY A 423 -3.96 2.91 -25.87
C GLY A 423 -3.26 2.13 -24.76
N SER A 424 -2.39 2.81 -24.01
CA SER A 424 -1.75 2.27 -22.83
C SER A 424 -1.80 3.25 -21.66
N THR A 425 -1.90 2.74 -20.44
CA THR A 425 -1.76 3.50 -19.20
C THR A 425 -0.34 3.33 -18.63
N MET A 426 -0.14 3.73 -17.39
CA MET A 426 1.15 3.48 -16.73
C MET A 426 1.42 1.98 -16.55
N PHE A 427 0.39 1.17 -16.28
CA PHE A 427 0.53 -0.22 -15.86
C PHE A 427 -0.02 -1.24 -16.85
N ILE A 428 -1.01 -0.90 -17.65
CA ILE A 428 -1.69 -1.82 -18.55
C ILE A 428 -1.81 -1.27 -19.98
N GLY A 429 -2.06 -2.15 -20.94
CA GLY A 429 -2.20 -1.81 -22.36
C GLY A 429 -1.21 -2.57 -23.22
N ASP A 430 -1.55 -3.83 -23.57
CA ASP A 430 -0.70 -4.73 -24.38
C ASP A 430 -0.99 -4.64 -25.88
N GLY A 431 -1.93 -3.77 -26.29
CA GLY A 431 -2.29 -3.51 -27.69
C GLY A 431 -3.27 -4.54 -28.30
N ALA A 432 -3.75 -5.54 -27.52
CA ALA A 432 -4.66 -6.58 -28.01
C ALA A 432 -5.65 -7.07 -26.93
N LEU A 433 -6.24 -6.14 -26.17
CA LEU A 433 -7.15 -6.43 -25.07
C LEU A 433 -8.35 -7.28 -25.47
N GLN A 434 -8.48 -8.45 -24.86
CA GLN A 434 -9.69 -9.27 -24.82
C GLN A 434 -10.27 -9.17 -23.41
N TYR A 435 -11.09 -8.16 -23.18
CA TYR A 435 -11.51 -7.79 -21.83
C TYR A 435 -12.19 -8.92 -21.07
N LYS A 436 -11.67 -9.17 -19.86
CA LYS A 436 -12.28 -10.00 -18.83
C LYS A 436 -11.81 -9.50 -17.45
N PRO A 437 -12.67 -9.47 -16.41
CA PRO A 437 -12.24 -9.06 -15.08
C PRO A 437 -11.01 -9.82 -14.61
N GLU A 438 -10.08 -9.11 -14.00
CA GLU A 438 -8.92 -9.69 -13.32
C GLU A 438 -9.39 -10.37 -12.03
N GLN A 439 -9.00 -11.61 -11.79
CA GLN A 439 -9.41 -12.40 -10.63
C GLN A 439 -8.16 -12.80 -9.84
N ILE A 440 -8.20 -12.57 -8.56
CA ILE A 440 -7.06 -12.76 -7.65
C ILE A 440 -7.50 -13.71 -6.54
N LEU A 441 -6.70 -14.74 -6.30
CA LEU A 441 -6.72 -15.57 -5.10
C LEU A 441 -5.40 -15.36 -4.38
N GLU A 442 -5.45 -15.08 -3.08
CA GLU A 442 -4.26 -14.96 -2.23
C GLU A 442 -4.43 -15.78 -0.95
N THR A 443 -3.36 -16.45 -0.55
CA THR A 443 -3.27 -17.12 0.75
C THR A 443 -1.88 -16.94 1.32
N PHE A 444 -1.81 -16.70 2.63
CA PHE A 444 -0.54 -16.60 3.34
C PHE A 444 -0.57 -17.33 4.67
N TYR A 445 0.61 -17.68 5.15
CA TYR A 445 0.84 -18.09 6.51
C TYR A 445 2.01 -17.28 7.09
N SER A 446 1.77 -16.62 8.20
CA SER A 446 2.75 -15.83 8.95
C SER A 446 3.15 -16.55 10.21
N PHE A 447 4.41 -16.94 10.30
CA PHE A 447 5.03 -17.56 11.47
C PHE A 447 5.58 -16.47 12.37
N ASN A 448 5.14 -16.40 13.61
CA ASN A 448 5.85 -15.66 14.65
C ASN A 448 7.05 -16.49 15.12
N ILE A 449 8.26 -16.03 14.86
CA ILE A 449 9.52 -16.70 15.23
C ILE A 449 9.91 -16.28 16.65
N TYR A 450 9.74 -15.00 16.94
CA TYR A 450 10.01 -14.36 18.22
C TYR A 450 9.16 -13.09 18.32
N LYS A 451 8.99 -12.51 19.53
CA LYS A 451 8.27 -11.26 19.73
C LYS A 451 8.74 -10.20 18.73
N GLY A 452 7.81 -9.71 17.91
CA GLY A 452 8.08 -8.72 16.85
C GLY A 452 8.85 -9.25 15.64
N VAL A 453 9.10 -10.57 15.48
CA VAL A 453 9.82 -11.16 14.32
C VAL A 453 8.94 -12.19 13.63
N TYR A 454 8.63 -11.93 12.35
CA TYR A 454 7.72 -12.76 11.55
C TYR A 454 8.36 -13.21 10.25
N LEU A 455 8.12 -14.46 9.87
CA LEU A 455 8.40 -14.99 8.54
C LEU A 455 7.08 -15.44 7.91
N SER A 456 6.80 -15.00 6.68
CA SER A 456 5.56 -15.40 6.00
C SER A 456 5.85 -16.02 4.66
N ALA A 457 5.08 -17.06 4.32
CA ALA A 457 4.97 -17.59 2.97
C ALA A 457 3.63 -17.15 2.38
N ASP A 458 3.62 -16.71 1.13
CA ASP A 458 2.44 -16.21 0.44
C ASP A 458 2.36 -16.78 -0.97
N TYR A 459 1.14 -17.04 -1.43
CA TYR A 459 0.83 -17.49 -2.78
C TYR A 459 -0.31 -16.69 -3.35
N GLN A 460 -0.12 -16.19 -4.57
CA GLN A 460 -1.17 -15.52 -5.33
C GLN A 460 -1.35 -16.17 -6.70
N ARG A 461 -2.60 -16.32 -7.12
CA ARG A 461 -3.00 -16.71 -8.48
C ARG A 461 -3.84 -15.62 -9.09
N ILE A 462 -3.39 -15.08 -10.23
CA ILE A 462 -4.08 -14.01 -10.95
C ILE A 462 -4.52 -14.53 -12.32
N ALA A 463 -5.82 -14.60 -12.55
CA ALA A 463 -6.41 -14.92 -13.83
C ALA A 463 -6.77 -13.65 -14.59
N ASN A 464 -6.65 -13.67 -15.92
CA ASN A 464 -6.85 -12.53 -16.81
C ASN A 464 -6.00 -11.31 -16.41
N PRO A 465 -4.66 -11.44 -16.25
CA PRO A 465 -3.80 -10.36 -15.82
C PRO A 465 -3.96 -9.15 -16.76
N ALA A 466 -4.00 -7.93 -16.18
CA ALA A 466 -4.32 -6.70 -16.91
C ALA A 466 -5.64 -6.76 -17.69
N TYR A 467 -6.63 -7.46 -17.15
CA TYR A 467 -7.97 -7.62 -17.72
C TYR A 467 -8.00 -8.34 -19.08
N ASN A 468 -7.00 -9.13 -19.42
CA ASN A 468 -6.91 -9.79 -20.72
C ASN A 468 -7.08 -11.31 -20.64
N ALA A 469 -8.19 -11.80 -21.23
CA ALA A 469 -8.53 -13.23 -21.26
C ALA A 469 -7.56 -14.09 -22.09
N ALA A 470 -6.79 -13.49 -23.00
CA ALA A 470 -5.81 -14.20 -23.81
C ALA A 470 -4.53 -14.55 -23.02
N ARG A 471 -4.36 -14.01 -21.80
CA ARG A 471 -3.14 -14.13 -21.01
C ARG A 471 -3.40 -14.75 -19.64
N GLY A 472 -2.38 -15.40 -19.08
CA GLY A 472 -2.45 -16.00 -17.75
C GLY A 472 -3.07 -17.41 -17.73
N PRO A 473 -3.45 -17.92 -16.55
CA PRO A 473 -3.23 -17.33 -15.23
C PRO A 473 -1.75 -17.27 -14.85
N VAL A 474 -1.39 -16.31 -14.00
CA VAL A 474 -0.05 -16.14 -13.44
C VAL A 474 -0.05 -16.55 -11.98
N ASN A 475 0.97 -17.32 -11.56
CA ASN A 475 1.17 -17.71 -10.17
C ASN A 475 2.39 -16.98 -9.61
N PHE A 476 2.21 -16.40 -8.43
CA PHE A 476 3.25 -15.71 -7.68
C PHE A 476 3.47 -16.42 -6.34
N PHE A 477 4.72 -16.53 -5.94
CA PHE A 477 5.12 -17.06 -4.64
C PHE A 477 5.94 -15.99 -3.95
N SER A 478 5.74 -15.81 -2.65
CA SER A 478 6.43 -14.78 -1.89
C SER A 478 6.96 -15.32 -0.57
N LEU A 479 8.10 -14.78 -0.14
CA LEU A 479 8.60 -14.90 1.22
C LEU A 479 8.75 -13.49 1.78
N ARG A 480 8.23 -13.26 2.98
CA ARG A 480 8.32 -12.01 3.70
C ARG A 480 8.99 -12.24 5.05
N ALA A 481 10.00 -11.42 5.36
CA ALA A 481 10.57 -11.29 6.69
C ALA A 481 10.20 -9.90 7.21
N HIS A 482 9.59 -9.83 8.40
CA HIS A 482 9.18 -8.59 9.05
C HIS A 482 9.69 -8.55 10.48
N ILE A 483 10.20 -7.40 10.89
CA ILE A 483 10.67 -7.12 12.24
C ILE A 483 10.09 -5.79 12.68
N GLU A 484 9.51 -5.76 13.89
CA GLU A 484 8.99 -4.57 14.56
C GLU A 484 9.49 -4.50 16.00
N LEU A 485 9.79 -3.27 16.48
CA LEU A 485 10.37 -2.98 17.80
C LEU A 485 9.60 -1.84 18.46
#